data_9325e0118a9db2219213258e9392abb5
#
_entry.id   9325e0118a9db2219213258e9392abb5
#
_cell.length_a   1.000
_cell.length_b   1.000
_cell.length_c   1.000
_cell.angle_alpha   90.00
_cell.angle_beta   90.00
_cell.angle_gamma   90.00
#
_symmetry.space_group_name_H-M   'P 1'
#
loop_
_entity.id
_entity.type
_entity.pdbx_description
1 polymer ?
#
loop_
_entity_poly.entity_id
_entity_poly.type
_entity_poly.pdbx_seq_one_letter_code
_entity_poly.pdbx_strand_id
1 'polypeptide(L)'
;MYPIHDTDAQLLLATLLASKRRPAALAEIVAAAEFMGCPVTAPKAWASAFERFSTHGLLVAEGEGYVLTAVAQAMAGGLPKKAETYERVFLVREKLSAYKPLAESAAIEMSAEQFEAALAEHAALSQQGGKNLLMPKPKRDDDDRPRRPQGRRPFGNARRRS
;
A
#
# COMPACT_ATOMS: atom_id res chain seq x y z
N MET A 1 -18.57 -17.52 -9.04
CA MET A 1 -18.18 -16.34 -9.85
C MET A 1 -17.19 -16.80 -10.92
N TYR A 2 -17.61 -16.85 -12.16
CA TYR A 2 -16.76 -17.32 -13.29
C TYR A 2 -16.81 -16.36 -14.48
N PRO A 3 -15.72 -16.18 -15.22
CA PRO A 3 -14.36 -16.68 -14.98
C PRO A 3 -13.63 -15.86 -13.92
N ILE A 4 -12.71 -16.48 -13.17
CA ILE A 4 -11.86 -15.82 -12.18
C ILE A 4 -10.45 -15.69 -12.72
N HIS A 5 -9.92 -14.50 -12.64
CA HIS A 5 -8.58 -14.14 -13.05
C HIS A 5 -7.70 -13.81 -11.83
N ASP A 6 -6.39 -13.82 -12.01
CA ASP A 6 -5.45 -13.36 -10.98
C ASP A 6 -5.72 -11.91 -10.57
N THR A 7 -6.15 -11.10 -11.53
CA THR A 7 -6.55 -9.71 -11.32
C THR A 7 -7.66 -9.57 -10.27
N ASP A 8 -8.61 -10.50 -10.22
CA ASP A 8 -9.70 -10.48 -9.23
C ASP A 8 -9.14 -10.66 -7.81
N ALA A 9 -8.25 -11.61 -7.63
CA ALA A 9 -7.60 -11.84 -6.33
C ALA A 9 -6.66 -10.69 -5.94
N GLN A 10 -5.93 -10.15 -6.90
CA GLN A 10 -5.07 -8.98 -6.70
C GLN A 10 -5.88 -7.75 -6.29
N LEU A 11 -7.00 -7.49 -6.96
CA LEU A 11 -7.91 -6.40 -6.61
C LEU A 11 -8.45 -6.54 -5.19
N LEU A 12 -8.88 -7.73 -4.80
CA LEU A 12 -9.38 -7.98 -3.45
C LEU A 12 -8.30 -7.67 -2.40
N LEU A 13 -7.11 -8.18 -2.58
CA LEU A 13 -5.99 -7.97 -1.65
C LEU A 13 -5.56 -6.50 -1.60
N ALA A 14 -5.48 -5.84 -2.75
CA ALA A 14 -5.12 -4.43 -2.84
C ALA A 14 -6.16 -3.54 -2.15
N THR A 15 -7.45 -3.78 -2.39
CA THR A 15 -8.53 -3.04 -1.75
C THR A 15 -8.56 -3.29 -0.24
N LEU A 16 -8.36 -4.52 0.20
CA LEU A 16 -8.26 -4.84 1.62
C LEU A 16 -7.12 -4.07 2.30
N LEU A 17 -5.97 -4.01 1.66
CA LEU A 17 -4.80 -3.30 2.19
C LEU A 17 -5.05 -1.78 2.25
N ALA A 18 -5.63 -1.21 1.20
CA ALA A 18 -5.88 0.21 1.09
C ALA A 18 -7.02 0.69 2.01
N SER A 19 -8.06 -0.12 2.19
CA SER A 19 -9.28 0.26 2.93
C SER A 19 -9.28 -0.14 4.41
N LYS A 20 -8.12 -0.39 5.02
CA LYS A 20 -8.02 -0.84 6.42
C LYS A 20 -8.62 0.12 7.45
N ARG A 21 -8.59 1.41 7.20
CA ARG A 21 -9.01 2.44 8.15
C ARG A 21 -10.16 3.28 7.67
N ARG A 22 -10.31 3.43 6.37
CA ARG A 22 -11.32 4.23 5.69
C ARG A 22 -11.53 3.71 4.28
N PRO A 23 -12.65 4.03 3.62
CA PRO A 23 -12.82 3.72 2.21
C PRO A 23 -11.63 4.24 1.39
N ALA A 24 -11.11 3.41 0.50
CA ALA A 24 -9.92 3.71 -0.29
C ALA A 24 -10.28 4.36 -1.62
N ALA A 25 -9.60 5.44 -1.97
CA ALA A 25 -9.65 6.01 -3.30
C ALA A 25 -8.99 5.06 -4.32
N LEU A 26 -9.35 5.20 -5.59
CA LEU A 26 -8.82 4.32 -6.64
C LEU A 26 -7.29 4.39 -6.73
N ALA A 27 -6.70 5.59 -6.58
CA ALA A 27 -5.25 5.77 -6.55
C ALA A 27 -4.58 5.04 -5.37
N GLU A 28 -5.25 4.95 -4.23
CA GLU A 28 -4.75 4.22 -3.06
C GLU A 28 -4.79 2.70 -3.29
N ILE A 29 -5.80 2.20 -4.00
CA ILE A 29 -5.89 0.79 -4.42
C ILE A 29 -4.76 0.45 -5.39
N VAL A 30 -4.49 1.32 -6.35
CA VAL A 30 -3.35 1.20 -7.27
C VAL A 30 -2.03 1.16 -6.51
N ALA A 31 -1.83 2.08 -5.56
CA ALA A 31 -0.64 2.11 -4.72
C ALA A 31 -0.46 0.84 -3.89
N ALA A 32 -1.54 0.31 -3.33
CA ALA A 32 -1.52 -0.94 -2.58
C ALA A 32 -1.17 -2.15 -3.46
N ALA A 33 -1.69 -2.20 -4.68
CA ALA A 33 -1.37 -3.24 -5.66
C ALA A 33 0.11 -3.22 -6.02
N GLU A 34 0.67 -2.06 -6.29
CA GLU A 34 2.09 -1.88 -6.58
C GLU A 34 2.97 -2.25 -5.38
N PHE A 35 2.59 -1.84 -4.19
CA PHE A 35 3.27 -2.21 -2.95
C PHE A 35 3.34 -3.72 -2.72
N MET A 36 2.29 -4.46 -3.10
CA MET A 36 2.25 -5.92 -3.03
C MET A 36 3.06 -6.62 -4.13
N GLY A 37 3.61 -5.89 -5.08
CA GLY A 37 4.29 -6.45 -6.25
C GLY A 37 3.34 -6.92 -7.36
N CYS A 38 2.10 -6.42 -7.36
CA CYS A 38 1.08 -6.71 -8.38
C CYS A 38 0.67 -5.42 -9.10
N PRO A 39 1.56 -4.78 -9.86
CA PRO A 39 1.27 -3.50 -10.50
C PRO A 39 0.11 -3.62 -11.48
N VAL A 40 -0.64 -2.54 -11.61
CA VAL A 40 -1.76 -2.45 -12.56
C VAL A 40 -1.20 -2.27 -13.98
N THR A 41 -0.93 -3.36 -14.66
CA THR A 41 -0.39 -3.36 -16.03
C THR A 41 -1.48 -3.38 -17.10
N ALA A 42 -2.68 -3.82 -16.75
CA ALA A 42 -3.81 -3.95 -17.67
C ALA A 42 -5.05 -3.24 -17.09
N PRO A 43 -5.20 -1.92 -17.25
CA PRO A 43 -6.32 -1.16 -16.69
C PRO A 43 -7.70 -1.72 -17.02
N LYS A 44 -7.89 -2.21 -18.24
CA LYS A 44 -9.15 -2.85 -18.66
C LYS A 44 -9.49 -4.10 -17.84
N ALA A 45 -8.49 -4.93 -17.53
CA ALA A 45 -8.71 -6.13 -16.73
C ALA A 45 -9.09 -5.77 -15.30
N TRP A 46 -8.47 -4.76 -14.73
CA TRP A 46 -8.79 -4.24 -13.41
C TRP A 46 -10.18 -3.59 -13.36
N ALA A 47 -10.55 -2.80 -14.38
CA ALA A 47 -11.89 -2.23 -14.50
C ALA A 47 -12.96 -3.32 -14.56
N SER A 48 -12.75 -4.35 -15.35
CA SER A 48 -13.67 -5.50 -15.44
C SER A 48 -13.75 -6.29 -14.13
N ALA A 49 -12.64 -6.45 -13.41
CA ALA A 49 -12.63 -7.08 -12.11
C ALA A 49 -13.42 -6.26 -11.07
N PHE A 50 -13.26 -4.95 -11.13
CA PHE A 50 -13.96 -4.02 -10.25
C PHE A 50 -15.49 -4.08 -10.45
N GLU A 51 -15.93 -4.07 -11.70
CA GLU A 51 -17.32 -4.22 -12.07
C GLU A 51 -17.89 -5.58 -11.61
N ARG A 52 -17.17 -6.69 -11.85
CA ARG A 52 -17.57 -8.01 -11.36
C ARG A 52 -17.72 -8.04 -9.84
N PHE A 53 -16.78 -7.45 -9.10
CA PHE A 53 -16.81 -7.43 -7.66
C PHE A 53 -18.01 -6.65 -7.12
N SER A 54 -18.32 -5.51 -7.72
CA SER A 54 -19.50 -4.74 -7.33
C SER A 54 -20.80 -5.49 -7.63
N THR A 55 -20.90 -6.08 -8.81
CA THR A 55 -22.07 -6.88 -9.23
C THR A 55 -22.31 -8.09 -8.32
N HIS A 56 -21.23 -8.74 -7.87
CA HIS A 56 -21.34 -9.90 -6.98
C HIS A 56 -21.37 -9.56 -5.49
N GLY A 57 -21.51 -8.29 -5.13
CA GLY A 57 -21.62 -7.86 -3.74
C GLY A 57 -20.35 -8.04 -2.90
N LEU A 58 -19.19 -7.99 -3.53
CA LEU A 58 -17.90 -8.08 -2.86
C LEU A 58 -17.27 -6.71 -2.58
N LEU A 59 -17.64 -5.71 -3.38
CA LEU A 59 -17.14 -4.36 -3.32
C LEU A 59 -18.29 -3.36 -3.35
N VAL A 60 -18.22 -2.33 -2.52
CA VAL A 60 -19.19 -1.24 -2.49
C VAL A 60 -18.48 0.11 -2.50
N ALA A 61 -19.14 1.09 -3.10
CA ALA A 61 -18.70 2.48 -3.00
C ALA A 61 -19.23 3.08 -1.70
N GLU A 62 -18.35 3.77 -0.98
CA GLU A 62 -18.68 4.47 0.25
C GLU A 62 -18.05 5.87 0.22
N GLY A 63 -18.86 6.90 0.10
CA GLY A 63 -18.37 8.26 -0.12
C GLY A 63 -17.59 8.38 -1.44
N GLU A 64 -16.38 8.91 -1.38
CA GLU A 64 -15.48 9.03 -2.53
C GLU A 64 -14.53 7.83 -2.70
N GLY A 65 -14.69 6.81 -1.86
CA GLY A 65 -13.83 5.64 -1.83
C GLY A 65 -14.60 4.33 -2.02
N TYR A 66 -13.87 3.25 -1.91
CA TYR A 66 -14.36 1.89 -2.07
C TYR A 66 -13.95 1.03 -0.89
N VAL A 67 -14.82 0.11 -0.52
CA VAL A 67 -14.58 -0.81 0.59
C VAL A 67 -15.08 -2.21 0.25
N LEU A 68 -14.40 -3.22 0.76
CA LEU A 68 -14.84 -4.61 0.64
C LEU A 68 -15.99 -4.89 1.60
N THR A 69 -16.96 -5.66 1.15
CA THR A 69 -18.03 -6.17 2.02
C THR A 69 -17.47 -7.15 3.06
N ALA A 70 -18.23 -7.42 4.10
CA ALA A 70 -17.84 -8.38 5.15
C ALA A 70 -17.50 -9.76 4.59
N VAL A 71 -18.22 -10.20 3.55
CA VAL A 71 -17.95 -11.47 2.87
C VAL A 71 -16.58 -11.47 2.20
N ALA A 72 -16.26 -10.42 1.47
CA ALA A 72 -14.95 -10.28 0.80
C ALA A 72 -13.81 -10.17 1.83
N GLN A 73 -14.02 -9.44 2.91
CA GLN A 73 -13.06 -9.35 4.00
C GLN A 73 -12.79 -10.70 4.67
N ALA A 74 -13.84 -11.50 4.88
CA ALA A 74 -13.72 -12.83 5.45
C ALA A 74 -12.92 -13.78 4.55
N MET A 75 -13.04 -13.66 3.23
CA MET A 75 -12.24 -14.46 2.28
C MET A 75 -10.75 -14.18 2.43
N ALA A 76 -10.37 -12.93 2.64
CA ALA A 76 -8.97 -12.54 2.81
C ALA A 76 -8.47 -12.69 4.26
N GLY A 77 -9.36 -12.68 5.24
CA GLY A 77 -9.03 -12.72 6.67
C GLY A 77 -8.39 -14.03 7.16
N GLY A 78 -8.63 -15.14 6.49
CA GLY A 78 -8.09 -16.46 6.83
C GLY A 78 -6.74 -16.79 6.17
N LEU A 79 -6.08 -15.82 5.55
CA LEU A 79 -4.80 -16.06 4.88
C LEU A 79 -3.64 -16.15 5.86
N PRO A 80 -2.64 -17.04 5.60
CA PRO A 80 -1.45 -17.13 6.41
C PRO A 80 -0.69 -15.80 6.43
N LYS A 81 -0.31 -15.33 7.61
CA LYS A 81 0.39 -14.04 7.77
C LYS A 81 1.77 -14.00 7.10
N LYS A 82 2.41 -15.15 6.99
CA LYS A 82 3.75 -15.31 6.40
C LYS A 82 3.72 -15.72 4.93
N ALA A 83 2.54 -15.85 4.33
CA ALA A 83 2.41 -16.24 2.93
C ALA A 83 2.93 -15.14 2.02
N GLU A 84 3.65 -15.54 0.98
CA GLU A 84 4.06 -14.65 -0.10
C GLU A 84 2.86 -14.14 -0.90
N THR A 85 3.03 -13.05 -1.63
CA THR A 85 1.93 -12.43 -2.39
C THR A 85 1.29 -13.41 -3.36
N TYR A 86 2.08 -14.19 -4.09
CA TYR A 86 1.56 -15.18 -5.05
C TYR A 86 0.76 -16.30 -4.38
N GLU A 87 1.16 -16.75 -3.20
CA GLU A 87 0.41 -17.74 -2.41
C GLU A 87 -0.94 -17.17 -1.94
N ARG A 88 -0.94 -15.91 -1.52
CA ARG A 88 -2.18 -15.21 -1.14
C ARG A 88 -3.11 -15.05 -2.33
N VAL A 89 -2.60 -14.66 -3.48
CA VAL A 89 -3.37 -14.56 -4.73
C VAL A 89 -3.99 -15.91 -5.08
N PHE A 90 -3.22 -16.99 -5.00
CA PHE A 90 -3.72 -18.34 -5.27
C PHE A 90 -4.85 -18.75 -4.32
N LEU A 91 -4.65 -18.59 -3.01
CA LEU A 91 -5.66 -18.93 -1.99
C LEU A 91 -6.94 -18.08 -2.13
N VAL A 92 -6.81 -16.81 -2.46
CA VAL A 92 -7.97 -15.95 -2.70
C VAL A 92 -8.71 -16.39 -3.97
N ARG A 93 -8.00 -16.76 -5.03
CA ARG A 93 -8.62 -17.31 -6.24
C ARG A 93 -9.44 -18.57 -5.95
N GLU A 94 -8.93 -19.49 -5.15
CA GLU A 94 -9.66 -20.69 -4.73
C GLU A 94 -10.96 -20.33 -4.00
N LYS A 95 -10.88 -19.38 -3.06
CA LYS A 95 -12.07 -18.92 -2.32
C LYS A 95 -13.06 -18.20 -3.22
N LEU A 96 -12.60 -17.37 -4.14
CA LEU A 96 -13.46 -16.70 -5.12
C LEU A 96 -14.12 -17.71 -6.06
N SER A 97 -13.43 -18.78 -6.46
CA SER A 97 -14.01 -19.82 -7.31
C SER A 97 -15.12 -20.59 -6.62
N ALA A 98 -15.00 -20.79 -5.32
CA ALA A 98 -16.02 -21.42 -4.50
C ALA A 98 -17.17 -20.48 -4.10
N TYR A 99 -16.98 -19.17 -4.27
CA TYR A 99 -17.98 -18.17 -3.90
C TYR A 99 -19.18 -18.19 -4.86
N LYS A 100 -20.36 -18.27 -4.27
CA LYS A 100 -21.63 -18.15 -4.98
C LYS A 100 -22.32 -16.87 -4.51
N PRO A 101 -22.48 -15.88 -5.37
CA PRO A 101 -23.20 -14.66 -4.99
C PRO A 101 -24.65 -15.01 -4.65
N LEU A 102 -25.13 -14.51 -3.51
CA LEU A 102 -26.50 -14.72 -3.07
C LEU A 102 -27.49 -13.83 -3.83
N ALA A 103 -27.06 -12.66 -4.25
CA ALA A 103 -27.83 -11.70 -5.05
C ALA A 103 -26.86 -10.86 -5.87
N GLU A 104 -27.35 -10.38 -7.01
CA GLU A 104 -26.65 -9.39 -7.80
C GLU A 104 -26.86 -8.00 -7.16
N SER A 105 -25.77 -7.28 -6.97
CA SER A 105 -25.78 -5.90 -6.54
C SER A 105 -25.64 -4.95 -7.72
N ALA A 106 -25.93 -3.66 -7.49
CA ALA A 106 -25.72 -2.66 -8.53
C ALA A 106 -24.22 -2.62 -8.93
N ALA A 107 -23.95 -2.79 -10.21
CA ALA A 107 -22.61 -2.67 -10.75
C ALA A 107 -22.12 -1.23 -10.58
N ILE A 108 -20.87 -1.10 -10.11
CA ILE A 108 -20.16 0.17 -10.16
C ILE A 108 -19.50 0.25 -11.52
N GLU A 109 -19.95 1.18 -12.35
CA GLU A 109 -19.33 1.41 -13.63
C GLU A 109 -17.91 1.94 -13.44
N MET A 110 -16.94 1.19 -13.89
CA MET A 110 -15.53 1.53 -13.81
C MET A 110 -14.91 1.44 -15.20
N SER A 111 -14.39 2.55 -15.70
CA SER A 111 -13.71 2.57 -16.98
C SER A 111 -12.21 2.32 -16.85
N ALA A 112 -11.60 1.83 -17.93
CA ALA A 112 -10.14 1.72 -17.99
C ALA A 112 -9.45 3.09 -17.82
N GLU A 113 -10.07 4.15 -18.35
CA GLU A 113 -9.57 5.53 -18.24
C GLU A 113 -9.49 6.01 -16.79
N GLN A 114 -10.43 5.61 -15.94
CA GLN A 114 -10.38 5.93 -14.51
C GLN A 114 -9.20 5.26 -13.82
N PHE A 115 -8.87 4.00 -14.18
CA PHE A 115 -7.66 3.34 -13.70
C PHE A 115 -6.40 3.97 -14.25
N GLU A 116 -6.37 4.38 -15.50
CA GLU A 116 -5.24 5.11 -16.10
C GLU A 116 -5.00 6.45 -15.40
N ALA A 117 -6.08 7.18 -15.09
CA ALA A 117 -6.00 8.43 -14.32
C ALA A 117 -5.47 8.18 -12.90
N ALA A 118 -5.93 7.12 -12.23
CA ALA A 118 -5.45 6.73 -10.91
C ALA A 118 -3.98 6.30 -10.92
N LEU A 119 -3.52 5.62 -11.97
CA LEU A 119 -2.11 5.29 -12.18
C LEU A 119 -1.27 6.55 -12.33
N ALA A 120 -1.73 7.53 -13.12
CA ALA A 120 -1.05 8.80 -13.31
C ALA A 120 -0.98 9.60 -12.01
N GLU A 121 -2.05 9.63 -11.24
CA GLU A 121 -2.11 10.27 -9.93
C GLU A 121 -1.11 9.62 -8.95
N HIS A 122 -1.11 8.30 -8.87
CA HIS A 122 -0.17 7.56 -8.01
C HIS A 122 1.28 7.82 -8.43
N ALA A 123 1.59 7.80 -9.72
CA ALA A 123 2.92 8.09 -10.23
C ALA A 123 3.38 9.51 -9.88
N ALA A 124 2.48 10.50 -9.97
CA ALA A 124 2.78 11.88 -9.60
C ALA A 124 3.07 12.02 -8.10
N LEU A 125 2.28 11.36 -7.24
CA LEU A 125 2.48 11.33 -5.79
C LEU A 125 3.80 10.65 -5.40
N SER A 126 4.15 9.56 -6.06
CA SER A 126 5.41 8.83 -5.84
C SER A 126 6.62 9.69 -6.20
N GLN A 127 6.55 10.47 -7.28
CA GLN A 127 7.61 11.39 -7.67
C GLN A 127 7.77 12.56 -6.67
N GLN A 128 6.69 13.06 -6.12
CA GLN A 128 6.73 14.11 -5.09
C GLN A 128 7.34 13.61 -3.78
N GLY A 129 6.99 12.41 -3.35
CA GLY A 129 7.56 11.77 -2.16
C GLY A 129 9.05 11.49 -2.29
N GLY A 130 9.51 11.08 -3.45
CA GLY A 130 10.92 10.79 -3.72
C GLY A 130 11.83 12.02 -3.65
N LYS A 131 11.33 13.19 -4.00
CA LYS A 131 12.11 14.43 -3.93
C LYS A 131 12.46 14.85 -2.50
N ASN A 132 11.61 14.53 -1.53
CA ASN A 132 11.86 14.87 -0.12
C ASN A 132 12.83 13.92 0.58
N LEU A 133 13.00 12.70 0.08
CA LEU A 133 13.93 11.70 0.63
C LEU A 133 15.36 11.87 0.12
N LEU A 134 15.55 12.58 -1.00
CA LEU A 134 16.86 12.79 -1.64
C LEU A 134 17.45 14.18 -1.38
N MET A 135 16.80 15.03 -0.58
CA MET A 135 17.45 16.24 -0.08
C MET A 135 18.50 15.80 0.94
N PRO A 136 19.81 15.96 0.64
CA PRO A 136 20.84 15.77 1.66
C PRO A 136 20.52 16.72 2.80
N LYS A 137 20.42 16.21 4.03
CA LYS A 137 20.37 17.06 5.23
C LYS A 137 21.52 18.08 5.08
N PRO A 138 21.26 19.38 5.26
CA PRO A 138 22.36 20.33 5.28
C PRO A 138 23.34 19.84 6.33
N LYS A 139 24.59 19.58 5.92
CA LYS A 139 25.65 19.33 6.88
C LYS A 139 25.64 20.56 7.80
N ARG A 140 25.28 20.34 9.04
CA ARG A 140 25.60 21.31 10.08
C ARG A 140 27.11 21.38 10.05
N ASP A 141 27.62 22.50 9.61
CA ASP A 141 29.02 22.84 9.81
C ASP A 141 29.22 22.86 11.32
N ASP A 142 29.70 21.74 11.84
CA ASP A 142 30.10 21.61 13.26
C ASP A 142 31.43 22.34 13.52
N ASP A 143 31.85 23.20 12.58
CA ASP A 143 33.11 23.94 12.68
C ASP A 143 33.04 25.13 13.64
N ASP A 144 31.89 25.47 14.18
CA ASP A 144 31.74 26.61 15.10
C ASP A 144 31.62 26.17 16.56
N ARG A 145 32.19 25.02 16.94
CA ARG A 145 32.42 24.76 18.35
C ARG A 145 33.73 25.46 18.76
N PRO A 146 33.67 26.45 19.64
CA PRO A 146 34.88 27.02 20.20
C PRO A 146 35.66 25.86 20.84
N ARG A 147 36.86 25.63 20.35
CA ARG A 147 37.82 24.70 20.97
C ARG A 147 37.96 25.15 22.40
N ARG A 148 37.47 24.36 23.32
CA ARG A 148 37.80 24.56 24.76
C ARG A 148 39.31 24.55 24.86
N PRO A 149 39.90 25.59 25.43
CA PRO A 149 41.32 25.55 25.71
C PRO A 149 41.57 24.36 26.65
N GLN A 150 42.43 23.45 26.20
CA GLN A 150 42.92 22.40 27.07
C GLN A 150 43.66 23.09 28.21
N GLY A 151 43.02 23.13 29.36
CA GLY A 151 43.65 23.56 30.56
C GLY A 151 44.89 22.68 30.81
N ARG A 152 46.06 23.27 30.69
CA ARG A 152 47.29 22.63 31.14
C ARG A 152 47.07 22.29 32.61
N ARG A 153 47.05 21.02 32.91
CA ARG A 153 47.15 20.55 34.28
C ARG A 153 48.52 20.98 34.79
N PRO A 154 48.60 21.79 35.86
CA PRO A 154 49.88 22.04 36.49
C PRO A 154 50.37 20.72 37.07
N PHE A 155 51.54 20.30 36.63
CA PHE A 155 52.26 19.21 37.28
C PHE A 155 52.57 19.68 38.71
N GLY A 156 51.79 19.24 39.64
CA GLY A 156 52.12 19.38 41.06
C GLY A 156 53.33 18.51 41.39
N ASN A 157 54.44 19.16 41.46
CA ASN A 157 55.68 18.52 41.94
C ASN A 157 55.60 18.41 43.47
N ALA A 158 54.99 17.33 43.91
CA ALA A 158 55.06 17.02 45.35
C ALA A 158 56.38 16.36 45.64
N ARG A 159 57.38 17.17 45.87
CA ARG A 159 58.57 16.70 46.57
C ARG A 159 58.23 16.57 48.06
N ARG A 160 57.98 15.36 48.48
CA ARG A 160 58.12 15.00 49.87
C ARG A 160 59.59 14.88 50.19
N ARG A 161 60.04 15.70 51.06
CA ARG A 161 61.21 15.41 51.89
C ARG A 161 60.69 15.10 53.26
N SER A 162 61.04 13.96 53.76
CA SER A 162 60.99 13.59 55.17
C SER A 162 62.04 14.35 55.96
#